data_f471f5d9fa938b1b0f240332372e735b
#
_entry.id   f471f5d9fa938b1b0f240332372e735b
#
_cell.length_a   1.000
_cell.length_b   1.000
_cell.length_c   1.000
_cell.angle_alpha   90.00
_cell.angle_beta   90.00
_cell.angle_gamma   90.00
#
_symmetry.space_group_name_H-M   'P 1'
#
loop_
_entity.id
_entity.type
_entity.pdbx_description
1 polymer ?
#
loop_
_entity_poly.entity_id
_entity_poly.type
_entity_poly.pdbx_seq_one_letter_code
_entity_poly.pdbx_strand_id
1 'polypeptide(L)'
;MEKDLVSVYRPPISSAYIPTHSITLEEVWERITSKDLQEKTQRLRTLRSEGKEEEYKSLKKESLPSVTFGGTFDYRRIDPQEYREYLLRELEREKDPIKVSKMKGTIGLLEGKVGLLESSGFVIIDIDHISETGLSLQELKDRISEDKEIGVRLVFTSPSGDGLKVVCRVSSQITDTDSYKTAYNSLRHF
;
A
#
# COMPACT_ATOMS: atom_id res chain seq x y z
N MET A 1 0.00 -11.98 -22.69
CA MET A 1 0.24 -12.08 -21.25
C MET A 1 -0.10 -10.72 -20.67
N GLU A 2 -1.19 -10.61 -19.93
CA GLU A 2 -1.49 -9.41 -19.15
C GLU A 2 -0.32 -9.19 -18.19
N LYS A 3 0.24 -8.00 -18.23
CA LYS A 3 1.28 -7.63 -17.26
C LYS A 3 0.56 -7.28 -15.97
N ASP A 4 0.82 -8.04 -14.92
CA ASP A 4 0.32 -7.80 -13.55
C ASP A 4 0.91 -6.50 -13.01
N LEU A 5 0.38 -5.37 -13.47
CA LEU A 5 0.88 -4.05 -13.14
C LEU A 5 0.29 -3.53 -11.84
N VAL A 6 1.12 -2.84 -11.08
CA VAL A 6 0.79 -2.19 -9.80
C VAL A 6 1.20 -0.72 -9.83
N SER A 7 0.41 0.14 -9.19
CA SER A 7 0.70 1.58 -9.18
C SER A 7 1.71 1.96 -8.11
N VAL A 8 2.63 2.86 -8.49
CA VAL A 8 3.68 3.41 -7.62
C VAL A 8 3.43 4.88 -7.32
N TYR A 9 3.63 5.27 -6.07
CA TYR A 9 3.51 6.63 -5.57
C TYR A 9 4.85 7.09 -4.99
N ARG A 10 5.28 8.28 -5.39
CA ARG A 10 6.50 8.89 -4.82
C ARG A 10 6.23 9.54 -3.47
N PRO A 11 7.22 9.56 -2.59
CA PRO A 11 7.12 10.34 -1.35
C PRO A 11 7.00 11.85 -1.67
N PRO A 12 6.42 12.64 -0.75
CA PRO A 12 5.83 12.20 0.53
C PRO A 12 4.49 11.50 0.33
N ILE A 13 4.35 10.29 0.90
CA ILE A 13 3.16 9.45 0.67
C ILE A 13 1.89 9.99 1.33
N SER A 14 2.00 10.94 2.24
CA SER A 14 0.87 11.62 2.87
C SER A 14 0.05 12.47 1.88
N SER A 15 0.66 12.93 0.80
CA SER A 15 0.03 13.75 -0.25
C SER A 15 0.02 13.07 -1.63
N ALA A 16 0.51 11.83 -1.72
CA ALA A 16 0.60 11.09 -2.98
C ALA A 16 -0.72 10.35 -3.27
N TYR A 17 -1.65 10.99 -3.95
CA TYR A 17 -2.93 10.40 -4.35
C TYR A 17 -2.94 9.94 -5.82
N ILE A 18 -2.11 10.54 -6.66
CA ILE A 18 -1.98 10.20 -8.08
C ILE A 18 -0.71 9.36 -8.25
N PRO A 19 -0.79 8.17 -8.88
CA PRO A 19 0.39 7.35 -9.14
C PRO A 19 1.33 8.05 -10.12
N THR A 20 2.62 7.81 -9.97
CA THR A 20 3.62 8.36 -10.89
C THR A 20 3.81 7.48 -12.13
N HIS A 21 3.64 6.17 -11.97
CA HIS A 21 3.77 5.16 -13.03
C HIS A 21 3.29 3.81 -12.49
N SER A 22 3.23 2.82 -13.38
CA SER A 22 2.94 1.42 -13.02
C SER A 22 4.14 0.54 -13.32
N ILE A 23 4.32 -0.52 -12.53
CA ILE A 23 5.44 -1.48 -12.64
C ILE A 23 4.95 -2.91 -12.41
N THR A 24 5.75 -3.88 -12.81
CA THR A 24 5.53 -5.31 -12.54
C THR A 24 5.98 -5.70 -11.13
N LEU A 25 5.63 -6.91 -10.67
CA LEU A 25 6.14 -7.43 -9.39
C LEU A 25 7.65 -7.64 -9.39
N GLU A 26 8.24 -8.02 -10.52
CA GLU A 26 9.68 -8.14 -10.69
C GLU A 26 10.37 -6.80 -10.44
N GLU A 27 9.85 -5.72 -11.03
CA GLU A 27 10.38 -4.36 -10.81
C GLU A 27 10.14 -3.88 -9.37
N VAL A 28 9.06 -4.30 -8.71
CA VAL A 28 8.87 -4.06 -7.26
C VAL A 28 9.98 -4.75 -6.47
N TRP A 29 10.27 -6.02 -6.76
CA TRP A 29 11.35 -6.76 -6.11
C TRP A 29 12.71 -6.10 -6.30
N GLU A 30 13.06 -5.73 -7.53
CA GLU A 30 14.32 -5.02 -7.85
C GLU A 30 14.45 -3.72 -7.03
N ARG A 31 13.36 -2.97 -6.87
CA ARG A 31 13.37 -1.74 -6.07
C ARG A 31 13.54 -2.02 -4.58
N ILE A 32 12.83 -3.00 -4.02
CA ILE A 32 12.94 -3.37 -2.60
C ILE A 32 14.37 -3.81 -2.28
N THR A 33 15.03 -4.52 -3.20
CA THR A 33 16.40 -5.01 -3.06
C THR A 33 17.45 -4.01 -3.48
N SER A 34 17.08 -2.84 -4.01
CA SER A 34 18.02 -1.80 -4.42
C SER A 34 18.78 -1.23 -3.22
N LYS A 35 20.04 -0.84 -3.45
CA LYS A 35 20.91 -0.26 -2.42
C LYS A 35 20.29 0.97 -1.75
N ASP A 36 19.67 1.87 -2.53
CA ASP A 36 19.01 3.08 -2.03
C ASP A 36 17.89 2.77 -1.03
N LEU A 37 17.00 1.82 -1.36
CA LEU A 37 15.91 1.46 -0.45
C LEU A 37 16.41 0.64 0.76
N GLN A 38 17.45 -0.15 0.61
CA GLN A 38 18.08 -0.85 1.72
C GLN A 38 18.69 0.13 2.73
N GLU A 39 19.43 1.14 2.27
CA GLU A 39 20.01 2.18 3.13
C GLU A 39 18.94 2.99 3.87
N LYS A 40 17.90 3.41 3.18
CA LYS A 40 16.74 4.11 3.78
C LYS A 40 16.04 3.24 4.83
N THR A 41 15.82 1.97 4.52
CA THR A 41 15.18 1.02 5.43
C THR A 41 16.04 0.76 6.66
N GLN A 42 17.35 0.63 6.50
CA GLN A 42 18.27 0.46 7.62
C GLN A 42 18.25 1.67 8.56
N ARG A 43 18.24 2.88 8.00
CA ARG A 43 18.10 4.12 8.81
C ARG A 43 16.80 4.15 9.60
N LEU A 44 15.68 3.73 8.99
CA LEU A 44 14.39 3.62 9.67
C LEU A 44 14.44 2.64 10.84
N ARG A 45 15.05 1.47 10.65
CA ARG A 45 15.21 0.46 11.71
C ARG A 45 16.08 0.96 12.86
N THR A 46 17.14 1.70 12.55
CA THR A 46 17.98 2.35 13.59
C THR A 46 17.17 3.32 14.42
N LEU A 47 16.39 4.23 13.81
CA LEU A 47 15.53 5.16 14.55
C LEU A 47 14.54 4.42 15.46
N ARG A 48 13.96 3.34 14.98
CA ARG A 48 13.04 2.54 15.79
C ARG A 48 13.73 1.86 16.98
N SER A 49 14.91 1.28 16.77
CA SER A 49 15.69 0.65 17.85
C SER A 49 16.17 1.65 18.90
N GLU A 50 16.35 2.92 18.54
CA GLU A 50 16.67 4.03 19.43
C GLU A 50 15.44 4.62 20.14
N GLY A 51 14.23 4.10 19.88
CA GLY A 51 12.98 4.61 20.47
C GLY A 51 12.49 5.95 19.87
N LYS A 52 13.06 6.39 18.75
CA LYS A 52 12.72 7.65 18.05
C LYS A 52 11.50 7.48 17.14
N GLU A 53 10.37 7.14 17.73
CA GLU A 53 9.16 6.75 16.99
C GLU A 53 8.60 7.85 16.07
N GLU A 54 8.62 9.11 16.50
CA GLU A 54 8.09 10.23 15.70
C GLU A 54 9.00 10.54 14.49
N GLU A 55 10.33 10.48 14.69
CA GLU A 55 11.29 10.63 13.58
C GLU A 55 11.17 9.46 12.59
N TYR A 56 10.98 8.24 13.10
CA TYR A 56 10.72 7.05 12.28
C TYR A 56 9.46 7.25 11.40
N LYS A 57 8.34 7.67 11.99
CA LYS A 57 7.07 7.88 11.27
C LYS A 57 7.19 8.97 10.20
N SER A 58 7.84 10.08 10.54
CA SER A 58 8.08 11.19 9.60
C SER A 58 8.95 10.74 8.44
N LEU A 59 10.13 10.20 8.74
CA LEU A 59 11.08 9.75 7.72
C LEU A 59 10.48 8.66 6.81
N LYS A 60 9.71 7.72 7.37
CA LYS A 60 9.00 6.69 6.59
C LYS A 60 8.08 7.29 5.53
N LYS A 61 7.28 8.29 5.93
CA LYS A 61 6.33 8.96 5.01
C LYS A 61 7.03 9.81 3.95
N GLU A 62 8.16 10.40 4.29
CA GLU A 62 8.88 11.34 3.44
C GLU A 62 9.88 10.68 2.49
N SER A 63 10.38 9.49 2.82
CA SER A 63 11.48 8.87 2.07
C SER A 63 11.12 7.62 1.31
N LEU A 64 10.11 6.85 1.74
CA LEU A 64 9.75 5.60 1.09
C LEU A 64 8.63 5.80 0.06
N PRO A 65 8.77 5.22 -1.15
CA PRO A 65 7.65 5.10 -2.07
C PRO A 65 6.59 4.14 -1.52
N SER A 66 5.36 4.25 -2.03
CA SER A 66 4.33 3.26 -1.77
C SER A 66 3.84 2.59 -3.05
N VAL A 67 3.30 1.39 -2.91
CA VAL A 67 2.74 0.59 -4.00
C VAL A 67 1.33 0.15 -3.62
N THR A 68 0.39 0.25 -4.56
CA THR A 68 -0.93 -0.37 -4.44
C THR A 68 -0.93 -1.67 -5.24
N PHE A 69 -0.89 -2.80 -4.53
CA PHE A 69 -0.78 -4.11 -5.17
C PHE A 69 -2.08 -4.56 -5.85
N GLY A 70 -3.23 -4.02 -5.50
CA GLY A 70 -4.53 -4.41 -6.09
C GLY A 70 -4.70 -4.09 -7.57
N GLY A 71 -3.80 -3.30 -8.17
CA GLY A 71 -3.86 -2.96 -9.60
C GLY A 71 -3.27 -1.60 -9.95
N THR A 72 -3.64 -1.13 -11.14
CA THR A 72 -3.33 0.21 -11.61
C THR A 72 -4.47 1.18 -11.28
N PHE A 73 -4.12 2.41 -10.94
CA PHE A 73 -5.06 3.43 -10.50
C PHE A 73 -4.80 4.76 -11.21
N ASP A 74 -5.83 5.57 -11.40
CA ASP A 74 -5.71 6.98 -11.74
C ASP A 74 -5.80 7.88 -10.50
N TYR A 75 -6.33 7.31 -9.40
CA TYR A 75 -6.36 7.92 -8.07
C TYR A 75 -6.27 6.83 -7.00
N ARG A 76 -5.64 7.10 -5.87
CA ARG A 76 -5.32 6.10 -4.83
C ARG A 76 -6.54 5.43 -4.18
N ARG A 77 -7.72 5.99 -4.29
CA ARG A 77 -8.96 5.41 -3.76
C ARG A 77 -9.69 4.64 -4.85
N ILE A 78 -10.23 3.50 -4.52
CA ILE A 78 -11.00 2.68 -5.47
C ILE A 78 -12.27 3.41 -5.92
N ASP A 79 -12.88 4.19 -5.02
CA ASP A 79 -14.07 4.99 -5.35
C ASP A 79 -13.81 6.49 -5.11
N PRO A 80 -13.20 7.18 -6.07
CA PRO A 80 -12.96 8.62 -5.98
C PRO A 80 -14.24 9.45 -6.13
N GLN A 81 -15.29 8.94 -6.78
CA GLN A 81 -16.54 9.68 -6.95
C GLN A 81 -17.34 9.71 -5.64
N GLU A 82 -17.45 8.60 -4.92
CA GLU A 82 -18.05 8.56 -3.58
C GLU A 82 -17.32 9.53 -2.63
N TYR A 83 -16.00 9.55 -2.68
CA TYR A 83 -15.22 10.48 -1.88
C TYR A 83 -15.43 11.94 -2.28
N ARG A 84 -15.59 12.21 -3.58
CA ARG A 84 -15.93 13.55 -4.08
C ARG A 84 -17.28 14.02 -3.56
N GLU A 85 -18.29 13.16 -3.61
CA GLU A 85 -19.63 13.44 -3.06
C GLU A 85 -19.60 13.68 -1.55
N TYR A 86 -18.83 12.88 -0.82
CA TYR A 86 -18.60 13.13 0.61
C TYR A 86 -18.01 14.52 0.86
N LEU A 87 -16.97 14.91 0.14
CA LEU A 87 -16.34 16.22 0.28
C LEU A 87 -17.28 17.37 -0.09
N LEU A 88 -18.15 17.22 -1.08
CA LEU A 88 -19.15 18.22 -1.43
C LEU A 88 -20.14 18.44 -0.27
N ARG A 89 -20.63 17.37 0.38
CA ARG A 89 -21.50 17.48 1.57
C ARG A 89 -20.82 18.15 2.76
N GLU A 90 -19.54 17.79 3.00
CA GLU A 90 -18.77 18.41 4.09
C GLU A 90 -18.43 19.88 3.81
N LEU A 91 -18.22 20.26 2.55
CA LEU A 91 -17.94 21.63 2.15
C LEU A 91 -19.08 22.60 2.51
N GLU A 92 -20.34 22.14 2.49
CA GLU A 92 -21.50 22.96 2.87
C GLU A 92 -21.50 23.34 4.36
N ARG A 93 -20.82 22.53 5.21
CA ARG A 93 -20.79 22.67 6.66
C ARG A 93 -19.50 23.33 7.16
N GLU A 94 -18.41 23.27 6.37
CA GLU A 94 -17.10 23.76 6.77
C GLU A 94 -17.03 25.29 6.70
N LYS A 95 -16.55 25.90 7.79
CA LYS A 95 -16.40 27.36 7.93
C LYS A 95 -14.96 27.85 7.89
N ASP A 96 -14.00 26.94 8.09
CA ASP A 96 -12.57 27.30 8.04
C ASP A 96 -12.12 27.52 6.58
N PRO A 97 -11.69 28.75 6.23
CA PRO A 97 -11.34 29.08 4.84
C PRO A 97 -10.16 28.25 4.31
N ILE A 98 -9.24 27.80 5.17
CA ILE A 98 -8.10 26.96 4.76
C ILE A 98 -8.59 25.57 4.39
N LYS A 99 -9.47 24.98 5.22
CA LYS A 99 -10.06 23.68 4.94
C LYS A 99 -10.95 23.72 3.70
N VAL A 100 -11.77 24.74 3.56
CA VAL A 100 -12.61 24.99 2.36
C VAL A 100 -11.75 25.01 1.10
N SER A 101 -10.62 25.74 1.12
CA SER A 101 -9.70 25.81 -0.02
C SER A 101 -9.11 24.45 -0.37
N LYS A 102 -8.66 23.69 0.64
CA LYS A 102 -8.13 22.33 0.46
C LYS A 102 -9.18 21.37 -0.10
N MET A 103 -10.41 21.39 0.43
CA MET A 103 -11.52 20.58 -0.05
C MET A 103 -11.84 20.86 -1.52
N LYS A 104 -11.97 22.13 -1.90
CA LYS A 104 -12.21 22.53 -3.31
C LYS A 104 -11.10 22.04 -4.23
N GLY A 105 -9.84 22.16 -3.83
CA GLY A 105 -8.70 21.62 -4.60
C GLY A 105 -8.80 20.10 -4.78
N THR A 106 -9.13 19.37 -3.72
CA THR A 106 -9.31 17.92 -3.77
C THR A 106 -10.49 17.51 -4.65
N ILE A 107 -11.63 18.19 -4.54
CA ILE A 107 -12.82 17.95 -5.37
C ILE A 107 -12.48 18.09 -6.86
N GLY A 108 -11.73 19.14 -7.24
CA GLY A 108 -11.26 19.32 -8.62
C GLY A 108 -10.33 18.21 -9.10
N LEU A 109 -9.44 17.71 -8.24
CA LEU A 109 -8.56 16.56 -8.57
C LEU A 109 -9.31 15.25 -8.77
N LEU A 110 -10.50 15.10 -8.18
CA LEU A 110 -11.32 13.90 -8.28
C LEU A 110 -12.22 13.88 -9.52
N GLU A 111 -12.33 14.99 -10.23
CA GLU A 111 -13.17 15.08 -11.42
C GLU A 111 -12.68 14.11 -12.51
N GLY A 112 -13.57 13.26 -12.99
CA GLY A 112 -13.28 12.24 -14.01
C GLY A 112 -12.41 11.08 -13.54
N LYS A 113 -12.03 11.00 -12.25
CA LYS A 113 -11.29 9.86 -11.71
C LYS A 113 -12.23 8.69 -11.44
N VAL A 114 -11.77 7.49 -11.78
CA VAL A 114 -12.49 6.23 -11.57
C VAL A 114 -11.86 5.35 -10.50
N GLY A 115 -10.64 5.66 -10.06
CA GLY A 115 -9.91 4.92 -9.06
C GLY A 115 -9.17 3.74 -9.65
N LEU A 116 -9.66 2.54 -9.48
CA LEU A 116 -9.08 1.33 -10.07
C LEU A 116 -9.29 1.31 -11.59
N LEU A 117 -8.20 1.33 -12.36
CA LEU A 117 -8.23 1.23 -13.82
C LEU A 117 -8.22 -0.23 -14.27
N GLU A 118 -7.33 -1.03 -13.69
CA GLU A 118 -7.14 -2.43 -14.03
C GLU A 118 -6.68 -3.21 -12.78
N SER A 119 -7.33 -4.32 -12.49
CA SER A 119 -6.97 -5.20 -11.39
C SER A 119 -5.73 -6.03 -11.75
N SER A 120 -4.78 -6.10 -10.82
CA SER A 120 -3.63 -7.01 -10.90
C SER A 120 -3.97 -8.44 -10.48
N GLY A 121 -5.09 -8.65 -9.81
CA GLY A 121 -5.41 -9.90 -9.13
C GLY A 121 -4.56 -10.18 -7.89
N PHE A 122 -3.90 -9.15 -7.32
CA PHE A 122 -3.11 -9.30 -6.10
C PHE A 122 -3.82 -8.71 -4.88
N VAL A 123 -3.63 -9.40 -3.76
CA VAL A 123 -3.98 -8.92 -2.42
C VAL A 123 -2.71 -8.91 -1.58
N ILE A 124 -2.55 -7.90 -0.74
CA ILE A 124 -1.44 -7.81 0.20
C ILE A 124 -1.93 -8.09 1.62
N ILE A 125 -1.24 -9.00 2.31
CA ILE A 125 -1.41 -9.26 3.74
C ILE A 125 -0.25 -8.60 4.47
N ASP A 126 -0.56 -7.86 5.52
CA ASP A 126 0.41 -7.20 6.39
C ASP A 126 0.43 -7.94 7.73
N ILE A 127 1.56 -8.57 8.06
CA ILE A 127 1.77 -9.31 9.31
C ILE A 127 2.71 -8.47 10.16
N ASP A 128 2.20 -7.86 11.20
CA ASP A 128 2.95 -7.01 12.12
C ASP A 128 3.24 -7.72 13.43
N HIS A 129 4.19 -7.20 14.22
CA HIS A 129 4.53 -7.66 15.58
C HIS A 129 4.99 -9.12 15.67
N ILE A 130 5.79 -9.56 14.69
CA ILE A 130 6.26 -10.95 14.64
C ILE A 130 7.13 -11.28 15.85
N SER A 131 7.88 -10.32 16.39
CA SER A 131 8.67 -10.49 17.62
C SER A 131 7.86 -10.95 18.83
N GLU A 132 6.54 -10.68 18.86
CA GLU A 132 5.64 -11.11 19.95
C GLU A 132 5.16 -12.56 19.79
N THR A 133 5.35 -13.16 18.62
CA THR A 133 4.87 -14.53 18.32
C THR A 133 5.82 -15.63 18.76
N GLY A 134 7.07 -15.29 19.10
CA GLY A 134 8.13 -16.25 19.39
C GLY A 134 8.75 -16.92 18.15
N LEU A 135 8.29 -16.57 16.95
CA LEU A 135 8.87 -17.02 15.68
C LEU A 135 9.91 -16.01 15.18
N SER A 136 10.93 -16.49 14.49
CA SER A 136 11.81 -15.60 13.75
C SER A 136 11.16 -15.16 12.44
N LEU A 137 11.51 -13.96 11.97
CA LEU A 137 11.08 -13.45 10.65
C LEU A 137 11.41 -14.43 9.51
N GLN A 138 12.57 -15.10 9.60
CA GLN A 138 13.01 -16.04 8.57
C GLN A 138 12.16 -17.29 8.56
N GLU A 139 11.92 -17.92 9.74
CA GLU A 139 11.05 -19.09 9.84
C GLU A 139 9.65 -18.84 9.32
N LEU A 140 9.06 -17.69 9.66
CA LEU A 140 7.73 -17.35 9.17
C LEU A 140 7.74 -17.09 7.65
N LYS A 141 8.77 -16.42 7.15
CA LYS A 141 8.95 -16.17 5.72
C LYS A 141 9.09 -17.47 4.92
N ASP A 142 9.86 -18.42 5.43
CA ASP A 142 10.06 -19.73 4.78
C ASP A 142 8.76 -20.52 4.76
N ARG A 143 8.03 -20.61 5.89
CA ARG A 143 6.72 -21.27 5.96
C ARG A 143 5.72 -20.68 4.97
N ILE A 144 5.61 -19.35 4.91
CA ILE A 144 4.70 -18.68 3.98
C ILE A 144 5.11 -18.93 2.53
N SER A 145 6.42 -18.93 2.23
CA SER A 145 6.92 -19.13 0.86
C SER A 145 6.73 -20.57 0.36
N GLU A 146 6.69 -21.54 1.25
CA GLU A 146 6.46 -22.95 0.95
C GLU A 146 4.97 -23.29 0.80
N ASP A 147 4.07 -22.44 1.31
CA ASP A 147 2.64 -22.65 1.22
C ASP A 147 2.15 -22.52 -0.24
N LYS A 148 1.53 -23.59 -0.74
CA LYS A 148 1.03 -23.68 -2.12
C LYS A 148 -0.43 -23.26 -2.26
N GLU A 149 -1.16 -23.11 -1.15
CA GLU A 149 -2.61 -22.86 -1.16
C GLU A 149 -2.91 -21.36 -1.29
N ILE A 150 -2.11 -20.51 -0.64
CA ILE A 150 -2.36 -19.06 -0.60
C ILE A 150 -1.84 -18.28 -1.82
N GLY A 151 -1.26 -18.95 -2.80
CA GLY A 151 -0.85 -18.31 -4.06
C GLY A 151 0.18 -17.19 -3.91
N VAL A 152 1.14 -17.35 -3.01
CA VAL A 152 2.19 -16.36 -2.71
C VAL A 152 3.00 -16.00 -3.96
N ARG A 153 3.21 -14.71 -4.19
CA ARG A 153 4.02 -14.17 -5.30
C ARG A 153 5.23 -13.38 -4.82
N LEU A 154 5.10 -12.71 -3.68
CA LEU A 154 6.19 -11.92 -3.11
C LEU A 154 6.06 -11.88 -1.59
N VAL A 155 7.16 -12.10 -0.87
CA VAL A 155 7.26 -11.92 0.58
C VAL A 155 8.46 -11.05 0.89
N PHE A 156 8.26 -9.99 1.66
CA PHE A 156 9.36 -9.12 2.08
C PHE A 156 9.14 -8.56 3.48
N THR A 157 10.27 -8.27 4.14
CA THR A 157 10.26 -7.68 5.47
C THR A 157 9.77 -6.22 5.41
N SER A 158 8.88 -5.85 6.32
CA SER A 158 8.39 -4.47 6.43
C SER A 158 9.54 -3.49 6.75
N PRO A 159 9.39 -2.20 6.46
CA PRO A 159 10.40 -1.20 6.79
C PRO A 159 10.73 -1.13 8.29
N SER A 160 9.77 -1.49 9.16
CA SER A 160 9.99 -1.55 10.61
C SER A 160 10.96 -2.63 11.05
N GLY A 161 11.14 -3.68 10.24
CA GLY A 161 11.95 -4.84 10.59
C GLY A 161 11.25 -5.88 11.47
N ASP A 162 10.00 -5.65 11.87
CA ASP A 162 9.21 -6.51 12.76
C ASP A 162 7.88 -6.93 12.13
N GLY A 163 7.87 -7.14 10.83
CA GLY A 163 6.69 -7.56 10.10
C GLY A 163 7.04 -8.09 8.71
N LEU A 164 6.09 -8.80 8.12
CA LEU A 164 6.15 -9.28 6.74
C LEU A 164 5.00 -8.68 5.93
N LYS A 165 5.28 -8.43 4.67
CA LYS A 165 4.29 -8.12 3.65
C LYS A 165 4.26 -9.28 2.66
N VAL A 166 3.07 -9.87 2.52
CA VAL A 166 2.83 -11.04 1.68
C VAL A 166 1.88 -10.64 0.56
N VAL A 167 2.35 -10.73 -0.67
CA VAL A 167 1.54 -10.47 -1.87
C VAL A 167 1.08 -11.82 -2.41
N CYS A 168 -0.23 -12.01 -2.44
CA CYS A 168 -0.86 -13.23 -2.92
C CYS A 168 -1.65 -12.96 -4.19
N ARG A 169 -1.61 -13.90 -5.14
CA ARG A 169 -2.54 -13.88 -6.26
C ARG A 169 -3.85 -14.56 -5.84
N VAL A 170 -4.96 -13.89 -6.14
CA VAL A 170 -6.29 -14.44 -5.95
C VAL A 170 -6.94 -14.77 -7.28
N SER A 171 -7.77 -15.82 -7.30
CA SER A 171 -8.51 -16.23 -8.49
C SER A 171 -9.79 -15.41 -8.72
N SER A 172 -10.30 -14.77 -7.66
CA SER A 172 -11.47 -13.90 -7.75
C SER A 172 -11.14 -12.57 -8.43
N GLN A 173 -12.04 -12.12 -9.29
CA GLN A 173 -11.88 -10.80 -9.91
C GLN A 173 -12.11 -9.70 -8.87
N ILE A 174 -11.17 -8.78 -8.77
CA ILE A 174 -11.26 -7.60 -7.91
C ILE A 174 -11.70 -6.43 -8.78
N THR A 175 -12.90 -5.93 -8.54
CA THR A 175 -13.49 -4.82 -9.30
C THR A 175 -13.80 -3.59 -8.44
N ASP A 176 -13.90 -3.80 -7.12
CA ASP A 176 -14.30 -2.79 -6.15
C ASP A 176 -13.74 -3.10 -4.75
N THR A 177 -14.10 -2.25 -3.79
CA THR A 177 -13.68 -2.39 -2.39
C THR A 177 -14.20 -3.67 -1.74
N ASP A 178 -15.41 -4.10 -2.07
CA ASP A 178 -16.03 -5.25 -1.40
C ASP A 178 -15.47 -6.57 -1.93
N SER A 179 -15.23 -6.68 -3.23
CA SER A 179 -14.52 -7.83 -3.81
C SER A 179 -13.09 -7.94 -3.28
N TYR A 180 -12.39 -6.79 -3.08
CA TYR A 180 -11.07 -6.78 -2.45
C TYR A 180 -11.13 -7.27 -0.98
N LYS A 181 -12.08 -6.76 -0.18
CA LYS A 181 -12.27 -7.20 1.21
C LYS A 181 -12.60 -8.69 1.31
N THR A 182 -13.44 -9.19 0.42
CA THR A 182 -13.80 -10.61 0.35
C THR A 182 -12.55 -11.47 0.08
N ALA A 183 -11.76 -11.11 -0.92
CA ALA A 183 -10.51 -11.79 -1.23
C ALA A 183 -9.49 -11.71 -0.08
N TYR A 184 -9.35 -10.54 0.55
CA TYR A 184 -8.50 -10.36 1.73
C TYR A 184 -8.93 -11.24 2.90
N ASN A 185 -10.22 -11.27 3.21
CA ASN A 185 -10.75 -12.06 4.32
C ASN A 185 -10.60 -13.58 4.08
N SER A 186 -10.70 -14.04 2.84
CA SER A 186 -10.46 -15.45 2.54
C SER A 186 -9.03 -15.89 2.82
N LEU A 187 -8.05 -14.96 2.69
CA LEU A 187 -6.64 -15.25 2.97
C LEU A 187 -6.26 -15.13 4.46
N ARG A 188 -7.11 -14.48 5.30
CA ARG A 188 -6.81 -14.32 6.75
C ARG A 188 -7.01 -15.57 7.58
N HIS A 189 -7.64 -16.59 7.04
CA HIS A 189 -7.97 -17.83 7.75
C HIS A 189 -6.99 -18.97 7.45
N PHE A 190 -5.93 -18.68 6.67
CA PHE A 190 -4.77 -19.52 6.47
C PHE A 190 -3.61 -19.02 7.31
#